data_26714e00ddb5d3af8327a578cba7a7cb
#
_entry.id   26714e00ddb5d3af8327a578cba7a7cb
#
_cell.length_a   1.000
_cell.length_b   1.000
_cell.length_c   1.000
_cell.angle_alpha   90.00
_cell.angle_beta   90.00
_cell.angle_gamma   90.00
#
_symmetry.space_group_name_H-M   'P 1'
#
loop_
_entity.id
_entity.type
_entity.pdbx_description
1 polymer ?
#
loop_
_entity_poly.entity_id
_entity_poly.type
_entity_poly.pdbx_seq_one_letter_code
_entity_poly.pdbx_strand_id
1 'polypeptide(L)'
;DPFGSLDLVEVERSADGKPVSVRVAGWTVDGDTRDPLGVLVLVDGKLVGNVAADKPRPDIGMALPYSGPNHGYDAIVAVDPSSQVLCVTAGGVGAGLPFVQLGCKVVK
;
A
#
# COMPACT_ATOMS: atom_id res chain seq x y z
N ASP A 1 7.51 13.61 5.70
CA ASP A 1 7.50 12.15 5.55
C ASP A 1 6.09 11.67 5.18
N PRO A 2 5.95 10.65 4.35
CA PRO A 2 4.66 10.04 4.13
C PRO A 2 4.17 9.32 5.38
N PHE A 3 2.85 9.25 5.53
CA PHE A 3 2.21 8.43 6.56
C PHE A 3 0.91 7.87 6.00
N GLY A 4 0.39 6.85 6.62
CA GLY A 4 -0.82 6.20 6.15
C GLY A 4 -1.06 4.88 6.83
N SER A 5 -1.84 4.04 6.16
CA SER A 5 -2.27 2.77 6.73
C SER A 5 -2.40 1.70 5.64
N LEU A 6 -2.12 0.46 6.02
CA LEU A 6 -2.47 -0.73 5.28
C LEU A 6 -3.72 -1.32 5.96
N ASP A 7 -4.89 -1.08 5.37
CA ASP A 7 -6.18 -1.40 6.01
C ASP A 7 -6.68 -2.79 5.65
N LEU A 8 -6.33 -3.30 4.48
CA LEU A 8 -6.84 -4.56 3.96
C LEU A 8 -5.73 -5.37 3.31
N VAL A 9 -5.64 -6.64 3.69
CA VAL A 9 -4.81 -7.64 3.00
C VAL A 9 -5.66 -8.90 2.84
N GLU A 10 -6.03 -9.21 1.60
CA GLU A 10 -6.79 -10.41 1.28
C GLU A 10 -5.94 -11.34 0.41
N VAL A 11 -5.72 -12.55 0.89
CA VAL A 11 -4.91 -13.56 0.19
C VAL A 11 -5.85 -14.52 -0.53
N GLU A 12 -5.71 -14.61 -1.86
CA GLU A 12 -6.34 -15.66 -2.64
C GLU A 12 -5.43 -16.88 -2.65
N ARG A 13 -6.00 -18.03 -2.32
CA ARG A 13 -5.23 -19.27 -2.19
C ARG A 13 -5.71 -20.32 -3.19
N SER A 14 -4.76 -21.16 -3.63
CA SER A 14 -5.06 -22.33 -4.44
C SER A 14 -5.69 -23.44 -3.58
N ALA A 15 -6.10 -24.52 -4.23
CA ALA A 15 -6.75 -25.66 -3.55
C ALA A 15 -5.86 -26.29 -2.48
N ASP A 16 -4.54 -26.21 -2.62
CA ASP A 16 -3.57 -26.73 -1.65
C ASP A 16 -3.22 -25.72 -0.54
N GLY A 17 -3.91 -24.58 -0.48
CA GLY A 17 -3.71 -23.56 0.55
C GLY A 17 -2.57 -22.60 0.31
N LYS A 18 -1.91 -22.67 -0.84
CA LYS A 18 -0.79 -21.77 -1.17
C LYS A 18 -1.27 -20.42 -1.70
N PRO A 19 -0.58 -19.30 -1.40
CA PRO A 19 -0.96 -18.01 -1.93
C PRO A 19 -0.79 -17.98 -3.46
N VAL A 20 -1.73 -17.29 -4.12
CA VAL A 20 -1.74 -17.08 -5.58
C VAL A 20 -1.68 -15.60 -5.89
N SER A 21 -2.50 -14.81 -5.21
CA SER A 21 -2.52 -13.36 -5.34
C SER A 21 -2.91 -12.73 -4.01
N VAL A 22 -2.59 -11.44 -3.87
CA VAL A 22 -2.92 -10.69 -2.66
C VAL A 22 -3.49 -9.33 -3.08
N ARG A 23 -4.65 -8.98 -2.53
CA ARG A 23 -5.21 -7.64 -2.64
C ARG A 23 -4.80 -6.82 -1.42
N VAL A 24 -4.30 -5.63 -1.66
CA VAL A 24 -3.93 -4.67 -0.62
C VAL A 24 -4.69 -3.37 -0.83
N ALA A 25 -5.14 -2.76 0.25
CA ALA A 25 -5.84 -1.47 0.19
C ALA A 25 -5.56 -0.67 1.44
N GLY A 26 -5.57 0.65 1.29
CA GLY A 26 -5.33 1.58 2.37
C GLY A 26 -5.27 3.01 1.86
N TRP A 27 -4.48 3.84 2.54
CA TRP A 27 -4.29 5.23 2.16
C TRP A 27 -2.90 5.70 2.57
N THR A 28 -2.40 6.73 1.89
CA THR A 28 -1.15 7.39 2.28
C THR A 28 -1.13 8.83 1.78
N VAL A 29 -0.56 9.70 2.58
CA VAL A 29 -0.38 11.13 2.28
C VAL A 29 1.00 11.58 2.73
N ASP A 30 1.44 12.71 2.17
CA ASP A 30 2.65 13.41 2.62
C ASP A 30 2.29 14.87 2.83
N GLY A 31 2.61 15.44 3.99
CA GLY A 31 2.31 16.82 4.32
C GLY A 31 2.98 17.85 3.41
N ASP A 32 4.01 17.45 2.67
CA ASP A 32 4.75 18.32 1.75
C ASP A 32 4.10 18.43 0.37
N THR A 33 3.08 17.63 0.06
CA THR A 33 2.37 17.68 -1.21
C THR A 33 0.92 17.25 -1.08
N ARG A 34 0.07 17.71 -1.99
CA ARG A 34 -1.30 17.21 -2.15
C ARG A 34 -1.40 16.17 -3.27
N ASP A 35 -0.31 15.91 -3.98
CA ASP A 35 -0.29 14.95 -5.07
C ASP A 35 -0.36 13.52 -4.54
N PRO A 36 -0.93 12.58 -5.33
CA PRO A 36 -0.90 11.17 -4.98
C PRO A 36 0.53 10.65 -4.87
N LEU A 37 0.78 9.82 -3.85
CA LEU A 37 2.08 9.17 -3.67
C LEU A 37 2.10 7.83 -4.42
N GLY A 38 3.31 7.36 -4.73
CA GLY A 38 3.51 6.00 -5.20
C GLY A 38 3.51 5.02 -4.05
N VAL A 39 2.90 3.85 -4.26
CA VAL A 39 2.86 2.77 -3.27
C VAL A 39 3.52 1.55 -3.88
N LEU A 40 4.51 1.02 -3.18
CA LEU A 40 5.26 -0.17 -3.59
C LEU A 40 4.79 -1.36 -2.77
N VAL A 41 4.57 -2.48 -3.44
CA VAL A 41 4.24 -3.75 -2.78
C VAL A 41 5.43 -4.69 -2.95
N LEU A 42 5.97 -5.14 -1.81
CA LEU A 42 7.12 -6.02 -1.78
C LEU A 42 6.73 -7.35 -1.12
N VAL A 43 7.21 -8.44 -1.68
CA VAL A 43 7.03 -9.77 -1.10
C VAL A 43 8.41 -10.39 -0.92
N ASP A 44 8.71 -10.75 0.32
CA ASP A 44 10.02 -11.29 0.70
C ASP A 44 11.18 -10.39 0.21
N GLY A 45 10.97 -9.07 0.30
CA GLY A 45 11.95 -8.07 -0.13
C GLY A 45 11.99 -7.77 -1.62
N LYS A 46 11.15 -8.43 -2.44
CA LYS A 46 11.11 -8.21 -3.89
C LYS A 46 9.92 -7.33 -4.27
N LEU A 47 10.13 -6.37 -5.15
CA LEU A 47 9.07 -5.55 -5.69
C LEU A 47 8.16 -6.38 -6.60
N VAL A 48 6.88 -6.46 -6.25
CA VAL A 48 5.88 -7.22 -7.02
C VAL A 48 4.75 -6.33 -7.54
N GLY A 49 4.65 -5.10 -7.08
CA GLY A 49 3.62 -4.17 -7.54
C GLY A 49 3.95 -2.71 -7.23
N ASN A 50 3.36 -1.83 -8.02
CA ASN A 50 3.48 -0.39 -7.88
C ASN A 50 2.13 0.21 -8.27
N VAL A 51 1.55 1.04 -7.40
CA VAL A 51 0.25 1.64 -7.62
C VAL A 51 0.24 3.07 -7.09
N ALA A 52 -0.53 3.95 -7.73
CA ALA A 52 -0.72 5.30 -7.22
C ALA A 52 -1.78 5.33 -6.13
N ALA A 53 -1.54 6.11 -5.08
CA ALA A 53 -2.52 6.36 -4.03
C ALA A 53 -3.43 7.53 -4.44
N ASP A 54 -4.25 7.30 -5.46
CA ASP A 54 -5.09 8.32 -6.10
C ASP A 54 -6.60 8.00 -6.02
N LYS A 55 -6.99 6.97 -5.29
CA LYS A 55 -8.38 6.55 -5.18
C LYS A 55 -9.12 7.36 -4.11
N PRO A 56 -10.43 7.58 -4.30
CA PRO A 56 -11.22 8.34 -3.33
C PRO A 56 -11.29 7.67 -1.95
N ARG A 57 -10.98 8.45 -0.93
CA ARG A 57 -11.14 8.10 0.48
C ARG A 57 -11.74 9.32 1.19
N PRO A 58 -13.07 9.52 1.13
CA PRO A 58 -13.72 10.68 1.74
C PRO A 58 -13.45 10.81 3.23
N ASP A 59 -13.32 9.70 3.96
CA ASP A 59 -12.97 9.68 5.37
C ASP A 59 -11.62 10.36 5.63
N ILE A 60 -10.63 10.12 4.77
CA ILE A 60 -9.31 10.75 4.88
C ILE A 60 -9.39 12.23 4.54
N GLY A 61 -10.16 12.61 3.52
CA GLY A 61 -10.37 14.00 3.17
C GLY A 61 -11.03 14.81 4.29
N MET A 62 -11.91 14.17 5.07
CA MET A 62 -12.53 14.79 6.23
C MET A 62 -11.56 14.89 7.41
N ALA A 63 -10.76 13.88 7.65
CA ALA A 63 -9.78 13.86 8.74
C ALA A 63 -8.58 14.75 8.45
N LEU A 64 -8.16 14.86 7.18
CA LEU A 64 -7.00 15.61 6.72
C LEU A 64 -7.38 16.52 5.56
N PRO A 65 -8.15 17.61 5.82
CA PRO A 65 -8.68 18.46 4.73
C PRO A 65 -7.60 19.06 3.83
N TYR A 66 -6.40 19.31 4.37
CA TYR A 66 -5.30 19.86 3.60
C TYR A 66 -4.79 18.93 2.50
N SER A 67 -4.99 17.61 2.67
CA SER A 67 -4.55 16.61 1.69
C SER A 67 -5.61 16.30 0.63
N GLY A 68 -6.89 16.49 0.95
CA GLY A 68 -8.01 16.12 0.08
C GLY A 68 -8.32 14.62 0.16
N PRO A 69 -9.33 14.15 -0.62
CA PRO A 69 -9.85 12.80 -0.48
C PRO A 69 -9.20 11.74 -1.38
N ASN A 70 -8.33 12.10 -2.32
CA ASN A 70 -7.86 11.18 -3.37
C ASN A 70 -6.47 10.64 -3.02
N HIS A 71 -6.38 9.85 -1.95
CA HIS A 71 -5.13 9.28 -1.45
C HIS A 71 -5.25 7.80 -1.06
N GLY A 72 -6.32 7.14 -1.49
CA GLY A 72 -6.47 5.71 -1.30
C GLY A 72 -5.70 4.89 -2.34
N TYR A 73 -5.28 3.70 -1.97
CA TYR A 73 -4.72 2.74 -2.90
C TYR A 73 -5.46 1.40 -2.77
N ASP A 74 -5.51 0.65 -3.89
CA ASP A 74 -6.13 -0.66 -3.96
C ASP A 74 -5.48 -1.39 -5.14
N ALA A 75 -4.82 -2.50 -4.85
CA ALA A 75 -4.08 -3.24 -5.86
C ALA A 75 -4.15 -4.74 -5.60
N ILE A 76 -4.15 -5.52 -6.68
CA ILE A 76 -4.01 -6.98 -6.63
C ILE A 76 -2.66 -7.33 -7.26
N VAL A 77 -1.84 -8.09 -6.53
CA VAL A 77 -0.52 -8.51 -6.99
C VAL A 77 -0.46 -10.03 -7.04
N ALA A 78 0.13 -10.58 -8.09
CA ALA A 78 0.43 -12.01 -8.16
C ALA A 78 1.64 -12.32 -7.28
N VAL A 79 1.58 -13.45 -6.58
CA VAL A 79 2.68 -13.88 -5.70
C VAL A 79 3.00 -15.34 -5.95
N ASP A 80 4.24 -15.73 -5.61
CA ASP A 80 4.65 -17.14 -5.68
C ASP A 80 4.01 -17.97 -4.58
N PRO A 81 3.78 -19.27 -4.81
CA PRO A 81 3.27 -20.17 -3.76
C PRO A 81 4.16 -20.24 -2.51
N SER A 82 5.45 -19.93 -2.66
CA SER A 82 6.41 -19.92 -1.55
C SER A 82 6.46 -18.60 -0.79
N SER A 83 5.65 -17.60 -1.16
CA SER A 83 5.64 -16.28 -0.56
C SER A 83 5.33 -16.34 0.93
N GLN A 84 6.03 -15.54 1.73
CA GLN A 84 5.90 -15.57 3.19
C GLN A 84 5.37 -14.26 3.76
N VAL A 85 5.99 -13.12 3.44
CA VAL A 85 5.64 -11.81 4.02
C VAL A 85 5.50 -10.78 2.93
N LEU A 86 4.40 -10.04 2.98
CA LEU A 86 4.13 -8.90 2.10
C LEU A 86 4.23 -7.62 2.92
N CYS A 87 4.92 -6.62 2.36
CA CYS A 87 5.00 -5.28 2.93
C CYS A 87 4.57 -4.24 1.91
N VAL A 88 3.97 -3.16 2.40
CA VAL A 88 3.53 -2.02 1.59
C VAL A 88 4.30 -0.79 2.05
N THR A 89 4.87 -0.07 1.09
CA THR A 89 5.74 1.08 1.34
C THR A 89 5.28 2.26 0.50
N ALA A 90 5.17 3.43 1.12
CA ALA A 90 4.84 4.67 0.42
C ALA A 90 6.12 5.43 0.05
N GLY A 91 6.13 6.02 -1.15
CA GLY A 91 7.18 6.93 -1.58
C GLY A 91 6.92 8.34 -1.11
N GLY A 92 7.86 8.94 -0.38
CA GLY A 92 7.75 10.30 0.13
C GLY A 92 8.25 11.34 -0.85
N VAL A 93 7.88 12.61 -0.58
CA VAL A 93 8.38 13.78 -1.27
C VAL A 93 8.77 14.83 -0.23
N GLY A 94 9.56 15.81 -0.67
CA GLY A 94 10.01 16.89 0.21
C GLY A 94 11.19 16.51 1.08
N ALA A 95 11.29 17.09 2.26
CA ALA A 95 12.47 17.02 3.13
C ALA A 95 12.55 15.78 4.01
N GLY A 96 11.56 14.89 3.95
CA GLY A 96 11.50 13.70 4.79
C GLY A 96 12.20 12.49 4.19
N LEU A 97 11.90 11.31 4.75
CA LEU A 97 12.39 10.04 4.21
C LEU A 97 11.74 9.76 2.87
N PRO A 98 12.52 9.23 1.88
CA PRO A 98 11.94 8.95 0.55
C PRO A 98 10.93 7.81 0.55
N PHE A 99 11.05 6.86 1.51
CA PHE A 99 10.14 5.72 1.61
C PHE A 99 9.80 5.45 3.07
N VAL A 100 8.51 5.13 3.31
CA VAL A 100 8.03 4.76 4.65
C VAL A 100 7.16 3.51 4.53
N GLN A 101 7.47 2.49 5.32
CA GLN A 101 6.68 1.27 5.37
C GLN A 101 5.34 1.55 6.07
N LEU A 102 4.24 1.22 5.40
CA LEU A 102 2.89 1.38 5.94
C LEU A 102 2.44 0.17 6.74
N GLY A 103 2.90 -1.02 6.38
CA GLY A 103 2.58 -2.23 7.11
C GLY A 103 3.07 -3.48 6.40
N CYS A 104 3.07 -4.59 7.13
CA CYS A 104 3.42 -5.91 6.62
C CYS A 104 2.41 -6.95 7.11
N LYS A 105 2.26 -8.03 6.34
CA LYS A 105 1.38 -9.16 6.67
C LYS A 105 2.01 -10.47 6.23
N VAL A 106 1.90 -11.50 7.08
CA VAL A 106 2.23 -12.86 6.69
C VAL A 106 1.17 -13.36 5.72
N VAL A 107 1.60 -13.88 4.56
CA VAL A 107 0.70 -14.34 3.50
C VAL A 107 0.80 -15.86 3.25
N LYS A 108 1.75 -16.51 3.88
CA LYS A 108 1.93 -17.97 3.78
C LYS A 108 0.80 -18.76 4.44
#